data_5476c99b64f0ce08d864c31701a2ca31
#
_entry.id   5476c99b64f0ce08d864c31701a2ca31
#
_cell.length_a   1.000
_cell.length_b   1.000
_cell.length_c   1.000
_cell.angle_alpha   90.00
_cell.angle_beta   90.00
_cell.angle_gamma   90.00
#
_symmetry.space_group_name_H-M   'P 1'
#
loop_
_entity.id
_entity.type
_entity.pdbx_description
1 polymer ?
#
loop_
_entity_poly.entity_id
_entity_poly.type
_entity_poly.pdbx_seq_one_letter_code
_entity_poly.pdbx_strand_id
1 'polypeptide(L)'
;MKANFHDIHAAADYIGPGAIEVPIYQTEITDICRRRGLFGQRIKQVPATGHPSRYFEETGIPMPTAANGFVDPRNIAAPVVSPTRVERAVPLKALVAQINYNLFDIELGNQQSQFAYLQAKDLADTIEGVMHTHDLALWNGTDTSLSTPTTPQYYGVAAQIAASGFTTTISTTEPIVDTMKATIAQMVANNNYAVRPTAIYANPVLLDLIDRELKAEFNVVLHTKEINGGFTVKTLITQAGELPLIPDWTLSYTGVPGSGTAQLPAYIVTEDLIEYHWLSDPNPRVFQLGVPGSLASQYVVVKFGAPVVKMASAGAHYQVIVDR
;
A
#
# COMPACT_ATOMS: atom_id res chain seq x y z
N MET A 1 18.93 4.35 -30.87
CA MET A 1 20.29 4.52 -31.39
C MET A 1 21.23 4.34 -30.21
N LYS A 2 22.05 3.30 -30.20
CA LYS A 2 23.10 3.20 -29.18
C LYS A 2 24.20 4.13 -29.65
N ALA A 3 24.42 5.23 -28.93
CA ALA A 3 25.60 6.04 -29.14
C ALA A 3 26.83 5.18 -28.84
N ASN A 4 27.63 4.89 -29.85
CA ASN A 4 28.87 4.18 -29.66
C ASN A 4 29.85 5.12 -29.00
N PHE A 5 30.64 4.64 -28.05
CA PHE A 5 31.71 5.38 -27.39
C PHE A 5 32.71 6.01 -28.39
N HIS A 6 32.78 5.49 -29.61
CA HIS A 6 33.53 6.05 -30.72
C HIS A 6 33.04 7.42 -31.19
N ASP A 7 31.76 7.74 -31.04
CA ASP A 7 31.20 9.02 -31.50
C ASP A 7 31.61 10.19 -30.59
N ILE A 8 31.96 9.89 -29.33
CA ILE A 8 32.44 10.90 -28.36
C ILE A 8 33.86 11.32 -28.71
N HIS A 9 34.68 10.41 -29.23
CA HIS A 9 36.04 10.73 -29.68
C HIS A 9 36.07 11.46 -31.05
N ALA A 10 35.05 11.27 -31.87
CA ALA A 10 34.97 11.98 -33.15
C ALA A 10 34.65 13.49 -32.99
N ALA A 11 34.03 13.88 -31.89
CA ALA A 11 33.80 15.31 -31.57
C ALA A 11 35.10 16.01 -31.14
N ALA A 12 36.06 15.28 -30.56
CA ALA A 12 37.36 15.82 -30.16
C ALA A 12 38.27 16.15 -31.35
N ASP A 13 38.08 15.49 -32.51
CA ASP A 13 38.84 15.77 -33.75
C ASP A 13 38.54 17.15 -34.35
N TYR A 14 37.50 17.85 -33.91
CA TYR A 14 37.14 19.19 -34.38
C TYR A 14 37.99 20.30 -33.76
N ILE A 15 38.72 20.05 -32.67
CA ILE A 15 39.45 21.07 -31.90
C ILE A 15 40.93 21.10 -32.28
N GLY A 16 41.41 20.19 -33.12
CA GLY A 16 42.75 20.09 -33.64
C GLY A 16 43.67 19.17 -32.82
N PRO A 17 44.76 18.65 -33.45
CA PRO A 17 45.66 17.72 -32.80
C PRO A 17 46.39 18.39 -31.62
N GLY A 18 46.21 17.85 -30.42
CA GLY A 18 46.88 18.34 -29.20
C GLY A 18 45.95 19.12 -28.25
N ALA A 19 44.67 19.33 -28.57
CA ALA A 19 43.74 19.87 -27.63
C ALA A 19 43.38 18.81 -26.57
N ILE A 20 43.58 19.13 -25.30
CA ILE A 20 43.11 18.31 -24.18
C ILE A 20 41.69 18.75 -23.84
N GLU A 21 40.74 17.96 -24.28
CA GLU A 21 39.35 18.19 -23.93
C GLU A 21 39.02 17.43 -22.64
N VAL A 22 38.69 18.15 -21.58
CA VAL A 22 38.23 17.54 -20.34
C VAL A 22 36.73 17.40 -20.45
N PRO A 23 36.15 16.18 -20.37
CA PRO A 23 34.72 16.01 -20.43
C PRO A 23 34.06 16.73 -19.24
N ILE A 24 33.22 17.72 -19.55
CA ILE A 24 32.47 18.45 -18.56
C ILE A 24 31.14 17.71 -18.40
N TYR A 25 30.96 17.09 -17.26
CA TYR A 25 29.69 16.45 -16.91
C TYR A 25 28.73 17.49 -16.33
N GLN A 26 27.45 17.30 -16.60
CA GLN A 26 26.42 18.05 -15.86
C GLN A 26 26.51 17.70 -14.37
N THR A 27 26.53 18.73 -13.53
CA THR A 27 26.60 18.56 -12.08
C THR A 27 25.27 18.10 -11.49
N GLU A 28 24.19 18.20 -12.25
CA GLU A 28 22.86 17.83 -11.84
C GLU A 28 22.51 16.43 -12.34
N ILE A 29 22.16 15.53 -11.40
CA ILE A 29 21.68 14.20 -11.70
C ILE A 29 20.16 14.29 -11.86
N THR A 30 19.66 13.92 -13.05
CA THR A 30 18.22 13.89 -13.31
C THR A 30 17.56 12.80 -12.46
N ASP A 31 16.66 13.21 -11.59
CA ASP A 31 15.93 12.28 -10.72
C ASP A 31 14.78 11.59 -11.44
N ILE A 32 14.57 10.33 -11.12
CA ILE A 32 13.36 9.61 -11.45
C ILE A 32 12.32 9.99 -10.41
N CYS A 33 11.27 10.71 -10.81
CA CYS A 33 10.14 10.99 -9.94
C CYS A 33 9.46 9.69 -9.53
N ARG A 34 9.65 9.28 -8.29
CA ARG A 34 8.99 8.10 -7.72
C ARG A 34 7.69 8.51 -7.05
N ARG A 35 6.61 7.88 -7.47
CA ARG A 35 5.30 8.10 -6.84
C ARG A 35 5.21 7.29 -5.57
N ARG A 36 4.76 7.91 -4.48
CA ARG A 36 4.43 7.23 -3.23
C ARG A 36 3.01 6.66 -3.32
N GLY A 37 2.81 5.49 -2.70
CA GLY A 37 1.47 4.92 -2.55
C GLY A 37 0.58 5.80 -1.68
N LEU A 38 -0.65 6.04 -2.10
CA LEU A 38 -1.61 6.84 -1.32
C LEU A 38 -2.12 6.08 -0.10
N PHE A 39 -2.21 4.78 -0.18
CA PHE A 39 -2.73 3.93 0.89
C PHE A 39 -1.91 4.05 2.17
N GLY A 40 -0.59 3.93 2.10
CA GLY A 40 0.29 4.03 3.27
C GLY A 40 0.21 5.36 4.03
N GLN A 41 -0.23 6.43 3.35
CA GLN A 41 -0.42 7.75 3.97
C GLN A 41 -1.79 7.92 4.65
N ARG A 42 -2.77 7.11 4.24
CA ARG A 42 -4.16 7.21 4.73
C ARG A 42 -4.47 6.26 5.87
N ILE A 43 -3.80 5.12 5.93
CA ILE A 43 -4.01 4.15 7.01
C ILE A 43 -3.49 4.69 8.34
N LYS A 44 -4.17 4.27 9.40
CA LYS A 44 -3.83 4.67 10.76
C LYS A 44 -2.48 4.09 11.20
N GLN A 45 -1.58 4.95 11.65
CA GLN A 45 -0.28 4.57 12.18
C GLN A 45 -0.37 4.36 13.69
N VAL A 46 -0.05 3.16 14.19
CA VAL A 46 -0.15 2.80 15.61
C VAL A 46 1.20 2.30 16.13
N PRO A 47 1.70 2.84 17.26
CA PRO A 47 2.90 2.30 17.87
C PRO A 47 2.65 0.89 18.39
N ALA A 48 3.54 -0.03 18.08
CA ALA A 48 3.48 -1.39 18.62
C ALA A 48 3.94 -1.39 20.09
N THR A 49 3.17 -2.09 20.92
CA THR A 49 3.48 -2.22 22.36
C THR A 49 4.52 -3.28 22.66
N GLY A 50 4.91 -4.09 21.67
CA GLY A 50 5.89 -5.16 21.82
C GLY A 50 6.06 -5.98 20.54
N HIS A 51 6.81 -7.08 20.64
CA HIS A 51 6.96 -8.07 19.59
C HIS A 51 6.60 -9.46 20.12
N PRO A 52 5.48 -10.07 19.64
CA PRO A 52 4.49 -9.56 18.69
C PRO A 52 3.63 -8.41 19.25
N SER A 53 3.14 -7.55 18.36
CA SER A 53 2.11 -6.56 18.70
C SER A 53 0.79 -7.27 18.93
N ARG A 54 0.12 -7.04 20.06
CA ARG A 54 -1.10 -7.76 20.44
C ARG A 54 -2.28 -6.80 20.51
N TYR A 55 -3.43 -7.26 20.05
CA TYR A 55 -4.70 -6.55 20.18
C TYR A 55 -5.86 -7.53 20.36
N PHE A 56 -6.96 -7.05 20.92
CA PHE A 56 -8.18 -7.82 21.05
C PHE A 56 -9.18 -7.40 19.96
N GLU A 57 -9.79 -8.38 19.35
CA GLU A 57 -10.85 -8.21 18.37
C GLU A 57 -12.15 -8.76 18.95
N GLU A 58 -13.19 -7.95 18.98
CA GLU A 58 -14.51 -8.38 19.41
C GLU A 58 -15.23 -9.01 18.22
N THR A 59 -15.45 -10.32 18.28
CA THR A 59 -16.06 -11.10 17.19
C THR A 59 -17.55 -11.35 17.40
N GLY A 60 -18.09 -11.00 18.55
CA GLY A 60 -19.51 -11.15 18.85
C GLY A 60 -20.00 -10.14 19.88
N ILE A 61 -21.03 -9.40 19.51
CA ILE A 61 -21.74 -8.49 20.43
C ILE A 61 -22.71 -9.32 21.27
N PRO A 62 -22.81 -9.07 22.60
CA PRO A 62 -23.74 -9.76 23.46
C PRO A 62 -25.17 -9.29 23.17
N MET A 63 -25.80 -9.89 22.18
CA MET A 63 -27.20 -9.62 21.85
C MET A 63 -28.10 -10.71 22.43
N PRO A 64 -29.13 -10.37 23.21
CA PRO A 64 -30.17 -11.32 23.56
C PRO A 64 -30.91 -11.75 22.28
N THR A 65 -31.15 -13.04 22.12
CA THR A 65 -31.90 -13.55 20.98
C THR A 65 -33.38 -13.20 21.11
N ALA A 66 -34.11 -13.12 20.00
CA ALA A 66 -35.55 -12.88 20.03
C ALA A 66 -36.30 -13.92 20.88
N ALA A 67 -35.78 -15.16 20.98
CA ALA A 67 -36.36 -16.21 21.81
C ALA A 67 -36.08 -16.03 23.30
N ASN A 68 -34.96 -15.43 23.70
CA ASN A 68 -34.50 -15.36 25.08
C ASN A 68 -34.40 -13.93 25.63
N GLY A 69 -34.55 -12.91 24.77
CA GLY A 69 -34.41 -11.51 25.16
C GLY A 69 -35.68 -10.88 25.69
N PHE A 70 -36.82 -11.39 25.25
CA PHE A 70 -38.14 -10.93 25.74
C PHE A 70 -38.61 -11.86 26.83
N VAL A 71 -38.83 -11.32 28.02
CA VAL A 71 -39.29 -12.07 29.20
C VAL A 71 -40.58 -11.45 29.73
N ASP A 72 -41.40 -12.27 30.41
CA ASP A 72 -42.60 -11.76 31.10
C ASP A 72 -42.14 -10.74 32.17
N PRO A 73 -42.69 -9.50 32.16
CA PRO A 73 -42.35 -8.49 33.16
C PRO A 73 -42.66 -8.87 34.59
N ARG A 74 -43.51 -9.91 34.80
CA ARG A 74 -43.81 -10.46 36.10
C ARG A 74 -42.87 -11.56 36.57
N ASN A 75 -42.12 -12.17 35.63
CA ASN A 75 -41.17 -13.24 35.91
C ASN A 75 -39.90 -13.00 35.13
N ILE A 76 -39.04 -12.11 35.64
CA ILE A 76 -37.81 -11.68 34.97
C ILE A 76 -36.74 -12.74 35.20
N ALA A 77 -36.52 -13.60 34.22
CA ALA A 77 -35.32 -14.43 34.11
C ALA A 77 -34.37 -13.80 33.07
N ALA A 78 -33.43 -12.97 33.51
CA ALA A 78 -32.52 -12.29 32.60
C ALA A 78 -31.58 -13.30 31.89
N PRO A 79 -31.51 -13.31 30.55
CA PRO A 79 -30.56 -14.15 29.83
C PRO A 79 -29.13 -13.70 30.09
N VAL A 80 -28.23 -14.65 30.33
CA VAL A 80 -26.80 -14.37 30.44
C VAL A 80 -26.23 -14.31 29.03
N VAL A 81 -25.70 -13.15 28.65
CA VAL A 81 -25.01 -12.91 27.37
C VAL A 81 -23.59 -12.44 27.63
N SER A 82 -22.63 -12.89 26.85
CA SER A 82 -21.23 -12.53 27.01
C SER A 82 -20.63 -12.10 25.66
N PRO A 83 -19.82 -11.04 25.63
CA PRO A 83 -19.10 -10.67 24.42
C PRO A 83 -18.05 -11.74 24.09
N THR A 84 -17.88 -12.03 22.81
CA THR A 84 -16.81 -12.91 22.34
C THR A 84 -15.65 -12.06 21.84
N ARG A 85 -14.49 -12.25 22.45
CA ARG A 85 -13.25 -11.54 22.13
C ARG A 85 -12.15 -12.52 21.79
N VAL A 86 -11.38 -12.23 20.77
CA VAL A 86 -10.24 -13.02 20.32
C VAL A 86 -8.99 -12.16 20.37
N GLU A 87 -7.94 -12.68 21.02
CA GLU A 87 -6.62 -12.06 21.00
C GLU A 87 -5.94 -12.34 19.65
N ARG A 88 -5.40 -11.31 19.04
CA ARG A 88 -4.60 -11.38 17.83
C ARG A 88 -3.17 -10.94 18.13
N ALA A 89 -2.21 -11.67 17.60
CA ALA A 89 -0.78 -11.37 17.73
C ALA A 89 -0.16 -11.18 16.35
N VAL A 90 0.56 -10.08 16.17
CA VAL A 90 1.17 -9.69 14.90
C VAL A 90 2.67 -9.52 15.10
N PRO A 91 3.50 -10.42 14.58
CA PRO A 91 4.94 -10.25 14.60
C PRO A 91 5.34 -9.13 13.64
N LEU A 92 6.15 -8.21 14.15
CA LEU A 92 6.70 -7.12 13.38
C LEU A 92 7.80 -7.63 12.44
N LYS A 93 7.86 -7.06 11.25
CA LYS A 93 8.85 -7.37 10.22
C LYS A 93 9.82 -6.21 10.06
N ALA A 94 11.03 -6.52 9.57
CA ALA A 94 12.06 -5.54 9.27
C ALA A 94 12.23 -5.39 7.76
N LEU A 95 12.09 -4.18 7.27
CA LEU A 95 12.48 -3.81 5.91
C LEU A 95 13.81 -3.06 6.01
N VAL A 96 14.85 -3.57 5.36
CA VAL A 96 16.23 -3.08 5.51
C VAL A 96 16.84 -2.87 4.14
N ALA A 97 17.53 -1.74 3.98
CA ALA A 97 18.43 -1.50 2.85
C ALA A 97 19.79 -0.99 3.38
N GLN A 98 20.84 -1.30 2.66
CA GLN A 98 22.19 -0.99 3.08
C GLN A 98 22.96 -0.37 1.92
N ILE A 99 23.74 0.67 2.23
CA ILE A 99 24.70 1.28 1.31
C ILE A 99 26.09 1.21 1.97
N ASN A 100 27.08 0.81 1.19
CA ASN A 100 28.49 0.79 1.60
C ASN A 100 29.27 1.82 0.81
N TYR A 101 30.03 2.66 1.50
CA TYR A 101 30.95 3.60 0.90
C TYR A 101 32.37 3.24 1.27
N ASN A 102 33.25 3.17 0.26
CA ASN A 102 34.68 3.08 0.50
C ASN A 102 35.25 4.47 0.78
N LEU A 103 36.14 4.59 1.76
CA LEU A 103 36.78 5.86 2.11
C LEU A 103 37.50 6.47 0.91
N PHE A 104 38.14 5.64 0.08
CA PHE A 104 38.83 6.10 -1.14
C PHE A 104 37.87 6.81 -2.12
N ASP A 105 36.67 6.25 -2.32
CA ASP A 105 35.67 6.83 -3.23
C ASP A 105 35.12 8.15 -2.66
N ILE A 106 34.97 8.26 -1.34
CA ILE A 106 34.57 9.48 -0.66
C ILE A 106 35.62 10.58 -0.85
N GLU A 107 36.91 10.27 -0.63
CA GLU A 107 38.00 11.23 -0.78
C GLU A 107 38.15 11.67 -2.24
N LEU A 108 38.03 10.73 -3.19
CA LEU A 108 38.09 11.04 -4.62
C LEU A 108 36.91 11.95 -5.03
N GLY A 109 35.70 11.68 -4.56
CA GLY A 109 34.53 12.52 -4.80
C GLY A 109 34.69 13.94 -4.25
N ASN A 110 35.27 14.05 -3.05
CA ASN A 110 35.57 15.35 -2.43
C ASN A 110 36.61 16.16 -3.24
N GLN A 111 37.62 15.51 -3.79
CA GLN A 111 38.61 16.18 -4.62
C GLN A 111 38.07 16.63 -5.97
N GLN A 112 37.21 15.83 -6.58
CA GLN A 112 36.62 16.15 -7.88
C GLN A 112 35.57 17.24 -7.85
N SER A 113 35.03 17.59 -6.68
CA SER A 113 34.01 18.63 -6.38
C SER A 113 32.76 18.64 -7.28
N GLN A 114 32.72 17.85 -8.35
CA GLN A 114 31.62 17.77 -9.30
C GLN A 114 30.42 17.00 -8.73
N PHE A 115 30.65 16.09 -7.77
CA PHE A 115 29.66 15.24 -7.14
C PHE A 115 29.70 15.33 -5.61
N ALA A 116 29.94 16.52 -5.07
CA ALA A 116 30.06 16.76 -3.62
C ALA A 116 28.83 16.28 -2.79
N TYR A 117 27.67 16.10 -3.45
CA TYR A 117 26.43 15.67 -2.81
C TYR A 117 26.03 14.22 -3.10
N LEU A 118 26.89 13.43 -3.78
CA LEU A 118 26.56 12.08 -4.22
C LEU A 118 26.14 11.18 -3.06
N GLN A 119 26.88 11.21 -1.96
CA GLN A 119 26.57 10.41 -0.76
C GLN A 119 25.21 10.77 -0.14
N ALA A 120 24.90 12.06 -0.04
CA ALA A 120 23.63 12.51 0.52
C ALA A 120 22.47 12.13 -0.41
N LYS A 121 22.69 12.21 -1.74
CA LYS A 121 21.70 11.82 -2.74
C LYS A 121 21.45 10.32 -2.72
N ASP A 122 22.47 9.49 -2.70
CA ASP A 122 22.35 8.03 -2.64
C ASP A 122 21.61 7.57 -1.38
N LEU A 123 21.86 8.25 -0.25
CA LEU A 123 21.16 7.98 0.99
C LEU A 123 19.66 8.35 0.86
N ALA A 124 19.36 9.51 0.28
CA ALA A 124 17.98 9.94 0.03
C ALA A 124 17.28 8.96 -0.93
N ASP A 125 17.92 8.55 -2.00
CA ASP A 125 17.41 7.58 -2.97
C ASP A 125 17.14 6.20 -2.33
N THR A 126 18.00 5.79 -1.38
CA THR A 126 17.81 4.53 -0.64
C THR A 126 16.62 4.61 0.31
N ILE A 127 16.44 5.73 1.01
CA ILE A 127 15.27 5.96 1.87
C ILE A 127 14.00 5.91 1.00
N GLU A 128 14.01 6.57 -0.15
CA GLU A 128 12.91 6.56 -1.11
C GLU A 128 12.62 5.14 -1.61
N GLY A 129 13.67 4.37 -1.95
CA GLY A 129 13.55 2.97 -2.36
C GLY A 129 12.96 2.06 -1.29
N VAL A 130 13.35 2.25 -0.03
CA VAL A 130 12.76 1.53 1.12
C VAL A 130 11.27 1.88 1.25
N MET A 131 10.91 3.14 1.11
CA MET A 131 9.52 3.57 1.22
C MET A 131 8.68 3.09 0.04
N HIS A 132 9.23 3.06 -1.17
CA HIS A 132 8.58 2.49 -2.34
C HIS A 132 8.31 0.98 -2.17
N THR A 133 9.31 0.23 -1.69
CA THR A 133 9.15 -1.20 -1.38
C THR A 133 8.13 -1.43 -0.27
N HIS A 134 8.10 -0.56 0.74
CA HIS A 134 7.10 -0.58 1.79
C HIS A 134 5.69 -0.40 1.22
N ASP A 135 5.47 0.63 0.39
CA ASP A 135 4.16 0.93 -0.20
C ASP A 135 3.65 -0.23 -1.08
N LEU A 136 4.53 -0.87 -1.85
CA LEU A 136 4.21 -2.09 -2.61
C LEU A 136 3.86 -3.27 -1.70
N ALA A 137 4.66 -3.48 -0.65
CA ALA A 137 4.50 -4.62 0.26
C ALA A 137 3.27 -4.47 1.18
N LEU A 138 2.76 -3.26 1.42
CA LEU A 138 1.52 -3.05 2.16
C LEU A 138 0.34 -3.78 1.52
N TRP A 139 0.20 -3.71 0.19
CA TRP A 139 -0.83 -4.45 -0.53
C TRP A 139 -0.41 -5.88 -0.87
N ASN A 140 0.75 -6.04 -1.49
CA ASN A 140 1.15 -7.27 -2.16
C ASN A 140 2.14 -8.13 -1.35
N GLY A 141 2.23 -7.92 -0.05
CA GLY A 141 3.11 -8.71 0.81
C GLY A 141 2.80 -10.21 0.72
N THR A 142 3.84 -11.03 0.65
CA THR A 142 3.74 -12.46 0.29
C THR A 142 3.59 -13.41 1.48
N ASP A 143 3.62 -12.91 2.72
CA ASP A 143 3.35 -13.77 3.87
C ASP A 143 1.90 -14.25 3.87
N THR A 144 1.65 -15.39 4.48
CA THR A 144 0.35 -16.07 4.43
C THR A 144 -0.40 -16.06 5.75
N SER A 145 0.23 -15.62 6.82
CA SER A 145 -0.38 -15.60 8.15
C SER A 145 0.16 -14.48 9.02
N LEU A 146 -0.73 -13.87 9.82
CA LEU A 146 -0.32 -12.91 10.85
C LEU A 146 0.32 -13.57 12.05
N SER A 147 -0.22 -14.71 12.52
CA SER A 147 0.21 -15.36 13.75
C SER A 147 1.37 -16.34 13.58
N THR A 148 1.43 -16.99 12.42
CA THR A 148 2.45 -17.98 12.06
C THR A 148 3.12 -17.60 10.75
N PRO A 149 4.02 -16.59 10.76
CA PRO A 149 4.65 -16.10 9.56
C PRO A 149 5.52 -17.18 8.89
N THR A 150 5.39 -17.30 7.58
CA THR A 150 6.15 -18.24 6.75
C THR A 150 7.30 -17.56 6.02
N THR A 151 7.19 -16.25 5.79
CA THR A 151 8.18 -15.43 5.11
C THR A 151 8.57 -14.21 5.94
N PRO A 152 9.75 -13.60 5.72
CA PRO A 152 10.12 -12.36 6.39
C PRO A 152 9.35 -11.13 5.88
N GLN A 153 8.58 -11.24 4.80
CA GLN A 153 7.76 -10.14 4.27
C GLN A 153 6.51 -9.84 5.11
N TYR A 154 5.83 -8.74 4.77
CA TYR A 154 4.52 -8.44 5.33
C TYR A 154 3.47 -9.47 4.87
N TYR A 155 2.48 -9.70 5.70
CA TYR A 155 1.22 -10.28 5.25
C TYR A 155 0.40 -9.14 4.64
N GLY A 156 0.36 -9.05 3.32
CA GLY A 156 -0.23 -7.94 2.59
C GLY A 156 -1.71 -7.75 2.89
N VAL A 157 -2.19 -6.52 2.86
CA VAL A 157 -3.59 -6.18 3.11
C VAL A 157 -4.52 -6.90 2.12
N ALA A 158 -4.12 -7.01 0.86
CA ALA A 158 -4.85 -7.75 -0.16
C ALA A 158 -5.05 -9.22 0.22
N ALA A 159 -3.99 -9.88 0.69
CA ALA A 159 -4.05 -11.28 1.10
C ALA A 159 -4.85 -11.47 2.41
N GLN A 160 -4.76 -10.52 3.36
CA GLN A 160 -5.58 -10.54 4.58
C GLN A 160 -7.07 -10.42 4.28
N ILE A 161 -7.45 -9.56 3.33
CA ILE A 161 -8.85 -9.40 2.90
C ILE A 161 -9.31 -10.65 2.14
N ALA A 162 -8.52 -11.16 1.20
CA ALA A 162 -8.84 -12.37 0.44
C ALA A 162 -9.03 -13.59 1.36
N ALA A 163 -8.21 -13.74 2.40
CA ALA A 163 -8.30 -14.83 3.36
C ALA A 163 -9.60 -14.79 4.20
N SER A 164 -10.27 -13.66 4.28
CA SER A 164 -11.57 -13.55 4.96
C SER A 164 -12.72 -14.18 4.19
N GLY A 165 -12.54 -14.49 2.90
CA GLY A 165 -13.57 -15.07 2.03
C GLY A 165 -14.57 -14.05 1.46
N PHE A 166 -14.47 -12.77 1.79
CA PHE A 166 -15.32 -11.73 1.24
C PHE A 166 -14.77 -11.23 -0.10
N THR A 167 -14.96 -12.04 -1.13
CA THR A 167 -14.49 -11.77 -2.50
C THR A 167 -15.65 -11.88 -3.48
N THR A 168 -15.79 -10.91 -4.38
CA THR A 168 -16.74 -10.94 -5.47
C THR A 168 -15.96 -10.86 -6.79
N THR A 169 -16.23 -11.79 -7.72
CA THR A 169 -15.64 -11.76 -9.06
C THR A 169 -16.67 -11.24 -10.05
N ILE A 170 -16.28 -10.27 -10.85
CA ILE A 170 -17.09 -9.65 -11.91
C ILE A 170 -16.60 -10.22 -13.24
N SER A 171 -17.45 -10.97 -13.91
CA SER A 171 -17.12 -11.57 -15.22
C SER A 171 -17.05 -10.51 -16.33
N THR A 172 -16.52 -10.89 -17.48
CA THR A 172 -16.33 -9.99 -18.63
C THR A 172 -17.66 -9.38 -19.17
N THR A 173 -18.79 -10.02 -18.89
CA THR A 173 -20.12 -9.61 -19.39
C THR A 173 -20.93 -8.84 -18.36
N GLU A 174 -20.51 -8.82 -17.10
CA GLU A 174 -21.24 -8.14 -16.02
C GLU A 174 -20.84 -6.67 -15.89
N PRO A 175 -21.79 -5.77 -15.56
CA PRO A 175 -21.50 -4.37 -15.31
C PRO A 175 -20.66 -4.22 -14.03
N ILE A 176 -19.56 -3.48 -14.13
CA ILE A 176 -18.63 -3.29 -12.99
C ILE A 176 -19.30 -2.48 -11.88
N VAL A 177 -19.90 -1.36 -12.26
CA VAL A 177 -20.44 -0.37 -11.30
C VAL A 177 -21.62 -0.94 -10.52
N ASP A 178 -22.53 -1.62 -11.19
CA ASP A 178 -23.72 -2.18 -10.54
C ASP A 178 -23.36 -3.31 -9.60
N THR A 179 -22.42 -4.17 -9.99
CA THR A 179 -21.95 -5.26 -9.12
C THR A 179 -21.16 -4.72 -7.93
N MET A 180 -20.36 -3.68 -8.09
CA MET A 180 -19.69 -3.00 -6.97
C MET A 180 -20.70 -2.37 -6.01
N LYS A 181 -21.73 -1.70 -6.51
CA LYS A 181 -22.82 -1.15 -5.68
C LYS A 181 -23.58 -2.24 -4.93
N ALA A 182 -23.87 -3.38 -5.58
CA ALA A 182 -24.50 -4.52 -4.95
C ALA A 182 -23.63 -5.11 -3.83
N THR A 183 -22.33 -5.23 -4.04
CA THR A 183 -21.38 -5.67 -3.01
C THR A 183 -21.36 -4.72 -1.81
N ILE A 184 -21.34 -3.41 -2.05
CA ILE A 184 -21.41 -2.40 -0.99
C ILE A 184 -22.75 -2.48 -0.24
N ALA A 185 -23.85 -2.70 -0.95
CA ALA A 185 -25.15 -2.90 -0.31
C ALA A 185 -25.16 -4.12 0.59
N GLN A 186 -24.53 -5.23 0.19
CA GLN A 186 -24.35 -6.42 1.03
C GLN A 186 -23.51 -6.12 2.29
N MET A 187 -22.41 -5.36 2.15
CA MET A 187 -21.63 -4.93 3.31
C MET A 187 -22.46 -4.15 4.32
N VAL A 188 -23.21 -3.16 3.85
CA VAL A 188 -24.03 -2.30 4.70
C VAL A 188 -25.21 -3.06 5.30
N ALA A 189 -25.79 -4.03 4.57
CA ALA A 189 -26.87 -4.88 5.02
C ALA A 189 -26.43 -5.98 6.00
N ASN A 190 -25.13 -6.15 6.23
CA ASN A 190 -24.63 -7.14 7.18
C ASN A 190 -25.01 -6.72 8.61
N ASN A 191 -26.04 -7.35 9.15
CA ASN A 191 -26.71 -6.98 10.41
C ASN A 191 -25.87 -7.22 11.66
N ASN A 192 -24.78 -7.96 11.57
CA ASN A 192 -23.97 -8.30 12.74
C ASN A 192 -23.06 -7.14 13.16
N TYR A 193 -22.69 -6.27 12.21
CA TYR A 193 -21.77 -5.18 12.45
C TYR A 193 -22.19 -3.96 11.62
N ALA A 194 -22.35 -2.82 12.26
CA ALA A 194 -22.69 -1.57 11.58
C ALA A 194 -21.44 -1.01 10.81
N VAL A 195 -20.93 -1.78 9.85
CA VAL A 195 -19.77 -1.42 9.08
C VAL A 195 -20.18 -0.57 7.89
N ARG A 196 -19.50 0.57 7.72
CA ARG A 196 -19.63 1.41 6.53
C ARG A 196 -18.27 1.50 5.85
N PRO A 197 -18.13 1.08 4.60
CA PRO A 197 -16.90 1.30 3.85
C PRO A 197 -16.64 2.82 3.72
N THR A 198 -15.38 3.19 3.76
CA THR A 198 -14.96 4.60 3.69
C THR A 198 -14.27 4.94 2.38
N ALA A 199 -13.68 3.95 1.70
CA ALA A 199 -12.96 4.16 0.46
C ALA A 199 -12.94 2.90 -0.42
N ILE A 200 -12.74 3.13 -1.72
CA ILE A 200 -12.51 2.10 -2.72
C ILE A 200 -11.12 2.34 -3.32
N TYR A 201 -10.22 1.38 -3.13
CA TYR A 201 -8.88 1.40 -3.72
C TYR A 201 -8.85 0.54 -4.96
N ALA A 202 -8.37 1.09 -6.05
CA ALA A 202 -8.27 0.37 -7.31
C ALA A 202 -7.06 0.81 -8.13
N ASN A 203 -6.56 -0.08 -8.98
CA ASN A 203 -5.54 0.29 -9.95
C ASN A 203 -6.09 1.36 -10.92
N PRO A 204 -5.28 2.35 -11.34
CA PRO A 204 -5.71 3.38 -12.29
C PRO A 204 -6.33 2.84 -13.58
N VAL A 205 -5.90 1.66 -14.04
CA VAL A 205 -6.47 0.99 -15.23
C VAL A 205 -7.93 0.59 -15.00
N LEU A 206 -8.25 0.05 -13.81
CA LEU A 206 -9.64 -0.30 -13.47
C LEU A 206 -10.53 0.94 -13.37
N LEU A 207 -9.99 2.04 -12.84
CA LEU A 207 -10.74 3.30 -12.76
C LEU A 207 -11.07 3.88 -14.14
N ASP A 208 -10.19 3.71 -15.12
CA ASP A 208 -10.48 4.10 -16.51
C ASP A 208 -11.60 3.23 -17.11
N LEU A 209 -11.62 1.92 -16.80
CA LEU A 209 -12.70 1.03 -17.24
C LEU A 209 -14.05 1.42 -16.63
N ILE A 210 -14.08 1.73 -15.33
CA ILE A 210 -15.28 2.21 -14.64
C ILE A 210 -15.80 3.52 -15.28
N ASP A 211 -14.89 4.43 -15.60
CA ASP A 211 -15.23 5.71 -16.23
C ASP A 211 -15.84 5.52 -17.63
N ARG A 212 -15.29 4.59 -18.41
CA ARG A 212 -15.82 4.25 -19.74
C ARG A 212 -17.19 3.61 -19.67
N GLU A 213 -17.41 2.69 -18.72
CA GLU A 213 -18.71 2.03 -18.51
C GLU A 213 -19.77 3.06 -18.14
N LEU A 214 -19.50 3.95 -17.18
CA LEU A 214 -20.44 4.99 -16.78
C LEU A 214 -20.79 5.95 -17.92
N LYS A 215 -19.83 6.29 -18.77
CA LYS A 215 -20.09 7.13 -19.95
C LYS A 215 -20.92 6.41 -21.01
N ALA A 216 -20.64 5.12 -21.23
CA ALA A 216 -21.32 4.35 -22.26
C ALA A 216 -22.76 3.99 -21.90
N GLU A 217 -23.00 3.57 -20.65
CA GLU A 217 -24.31 3.08 -20.23
C GLU A 217 -25.24 4.17 -19.70
N PHE A 218 -24.71 5.13 -18.95
CA PHE A 218 -25.53 6.10 -18.21
C PHE A 218 -25.33 7.54 -18.64
N ASN A 219 -24.39 7.82 -19.53
CA ASN A 219 -23.97 9.18 -19.91
C ASN A 219 -23.67 10.07 -18.67
N VAL A 220 -23.21 9.44 -17.59
CA VAL A 220 -22.92 10.08 -16.31
C VAL A 220 -21.42 10.26 -16.17
N VAL A 221 -21.02 11.43 -15.72
CA VAL A 221 -19.65 11.71 -15.29
C VAL A 221 -19.57 11.55 -13.79
N LEU A 222 -18.53 10.84 -13.30
CA LEU A 222 -18.29 10.70 -11.88
C LEU A 222 -18.13 12.07 -11.22
N HIS A 223 -18.80 12.25 -10.09
CA HIS A 223 -18.58 13.42 -9.25
C HIS A 223 -17.14 13.44 -8.73
N THR A 224 -16.60 14.62 -8.56
CA THR A 224 -15.27 14.81 -7.99
C THR A 224 -15.41 15.39 -6.60
N LYS A 225 -14.70 14.81 -5.64
CA LYS A 225 -14.61 15.30 -4.27
C LYS A 225 -13.16 15.65 -3.95
N GLU A 226 -12.97 16.78 -3.30
CA GLU A 226 -11.67 17.15 -2.79
C GLU A 226 -11.36 16.34 -1.52
N ILE A 227 -10.23 15.66 -1.53
CA ILE A 227 -9.70 14.97 -0.35
C ILE A 227 -8.60 15.83 0.26
N ASN A 228 -8.36 15.69 1.56
CA ASN A 228 -7.32 16.41 2.29
C ASN A 228 -5.99 16.46 1.51
N GLY A 229 -5.53 17.67 1.21
CA GLY A 229 -4.30 17.90 0.46
C GLY A 229 -4.48 18.43 -0.97
N GLY A 230 -5.70 18.84 -1.37
CA GLY A 230 -5.94 19.48 -2.67
C GLY A 230 -6.04 18.53 -3.86
N PHE A 231 -6.12 17.21 -3.62
CA PHE A 231 -6.37 16.24 -4.67
C PHE A 231 -7.87 16.02 -4.87
N THR A 232 -8.33 16.17 -6.10
CA THR A 232 -9.68 15.79 -6.49
C THR A 232 -9.72 14.32 -6.87
N VAL A 233 -10.58 13.56 -6.20
CA VAL A 233 -10.79 12.14 -6.46
C VAL A 233 -12.21 11.93 -6.95
N LYS A 234 -12.38 11.02 -7.90
CA LYS A 234 -13.70 10.60 -8.38
C LYS A 234 -14.43 9.86 -7.27
N THR A 235 -15.72 10.01 -7.18
CA THR A 235 -16.56 9.37 -6.15
C THR A 235 -17.67 8.56 -6.79
N LEU A 236 -18.02 7.47 -6.13
CA LEU A 236 -19.13 6.60 -6.47
C LEU A 236 -20.25 6.78 -5.43
N ILE A 237 -21.45 7.13 -5.89
CA ILE A 237 -22.64 7.23 -5.02
C ILE A 237 -23.19 5.83 -4.80
N THR A 238 -23.27 5.42 -3.53
CA THR A 238 -23.67 4.08 -3.11
C THR A 238 -24.64 4.15 -1.92
N GLN A 239 -25.12 3.00 -1.46
CA GLN A 239 -25.95 2.88 -0.25
C GLN A 239 -25.19 3.24 1.03
N ALA A 240 -23.87 3.15 1.02
CA ALA A 240 -23.03 3.62 2.12
C ALA A 240 -22.80 5.15 2.09
N GLY A 241 -23.29 5.82 1.06
CA GLY A 241 -23.05 7.23 0.78
C GLY A 241 -22.09 7.42 -0.38
N GLU A 242 -21.43 8.56 -0.43
CA GLU A 242 -20.46 8.92 -1.45
C GLU A 242 -19.08 8.37 -1.07
N LEU A 243 -18.60 7.37 -1.82
CA LEU A 243 -17.31 6.72 -1.59
C LEU A 243 -16.25 7.23 -2.58
N PRO A 244 -15.08 7.66 -2.11
CA PRO A 244 -13.98 8.04 -2.97
C PRO A 244 -13.37 6.82 -3.67
N LEU A 245 -13.13 6.94 -4.98
CA LEU A 245 -12.39 5.99 -5.80
C LEU A 245 -10.91 6.41 -5.82
N ILE A 246 -10.09 5.76 -5.03
CA ILE A 246 -8.69 6.14 -4.82
C ILE A 246 -7.80 5.35 -5.79
N PRO A 247 -7.13 6.04 -6.73
CA PRO A 247 -6.18 5.39 -7.60
C PRO A 247 -4.92 5.00 -6.81
N ASP A 248 -4.62 3.71 -6.74
CA ASP A 248 -3.37 3.25 -6.16
C ASP A 248 -2.61 2.39 -7.17
N TRP A 249 -1.48 2.90 -7.64
CA TRP A 249 -0.61 2.24 -8.60
C TRP A 249 0.15 1.05 -8.00
N THR A 250 0.20 0.95 -6.66
CA THR A 250 0.86 -0.17 -5.97
C THR A 250 0.04 -1.45 -6.01
N LEU A 251 -1.26 -1.35 -6.37
CA LEU A 251 -2.11 -2.51 -6.59
C LEU A 251 -1.72 -3.22 -7.89
N SER A 252 -1.19 -4.43 -7.75
CA SER A 252 -0.85 -5.27 -8.91
C SER A 252 -2.10 -5.87 -9.54
N TYR A 253 -2.06 -6.05 -10.85
CA TYR A 253 -3.06 -6.79 -11.61
C TYR A 253 -2.35 -7.82 -12.50
N THR A 254 -3.07 -8.83 -12.94
CA THR A 254 -2.56 -9.89 -13.82
C THR A 254 -3.20 -9.80 -15.20
N GLY A 255 -2.50 -10.27 -16.23
CA GLY A 255 -3.00 -10.28 -17.61
C GLY A 255 -2.91 -8.94 -18.32
N VAL A 256 -3.45 -8.89 -19.53
CA VAL A 256 -3.51 -7.68 -20.38
C VAL A 256 -4.95 -7.16 -20.37
N PRO A 257 -5.21 -5.94 -19.88
CA PRO A 257 -6.56 -5.37 -19.86
C PRO A 257 -7.18 -5.35 -21.27
N GLY A 258 -8.41 -5.84 -21.39
CA GLY A 258 -9.11 -5.97 -22.67
C GLY A 258 -8.90 -7.31 -23.40
N SER A 259 -8.07 -8.20 -22.88
CA SER A 259 -7.88 -9.56 -23.43
C SER A 259 -8.91 -10.58 -22.94
N GLY A 260 -9.74 -10.21 -21.98
CA GLY A 260 -10.66 -11.11 -21.29
C GLY A 260 -10.00 -12.02 -20.24
N THR A 261 -8.71 -11.86 -20.02
CA THR A 261 -7.92 -12.66 -19.06
C THR A 261 -7.27 -11.83 -17.95
N ALA A 262 -7.40 -10.50 -18.02
CA ALA A 262 -6.87 -9.63 -16.99
C ALA A 262 -7.74 -9.65 -15.74
N GLN A 263 -7.09 -9.81 -14.59
CA GLN A 263 -7.72 -9.70 -13.28
C GLN A 263 -7.29 -8.40 -12.61
N LEU A 264 -8.25 -7.51 -12.46
CA LEU A 264 -8.06 -6.18 -11.90
C LEU A 264 -8.73 -6.12 -10.53
N PRO A 265 -7.96 -6.16 -9.43
CA PRO A 265 -8.54 -6.10 -8.10
C PRO A 265 -8.92 -4.67 -7.70
N ALA A 266 -10.06 -4.55 -7.04
CA ALA A 266 -10.47 -3.39 -6.27
C ALA A 266 -10.75 -3.81 -4.83
N TYR A 267 -10.45 -2.94 -3.88
CA TYR A 267 -10.66 -3.19 -2.46
C TYR A 267 -11.60 -2.13 -1.89
N ILE A 268 -12.74 -2.59 -1.40
CA ILE A 268 -13.71 -1.79 -0.67
C ILE A 268 -13.35 -1.92 0.80
N VAL A 269 -12.92 -0.84 1.43
CA VAL A 269 -12.34 -0.90 2.76
C VAL A 269 -12.94 0.12 3.73
N THR A 270 -12.89 -0.22 5.00
CA THR A 270 -13.10 0.70 6.12
C THR A 270 -11.74 1.09 6.66
N GLU A 271 -11.24 2.28 6.29
CA GLU A 271 -9.87 2.71 6.57
C GLU A 271 -9.52 2.71 8.07
N ASP A 272 -10.48 3.06 8.93
CA ASP A 272 -10.31 3.09 10.38
C ASP A 272 -9.98 1.73 11.00
N LEU A 273 -10.31 0.64 10.29
CA LEU A 273 -10.04 -0.73 10.71
C LEU A 273 -8.76 -1.32 10.11
N ILE A 274 -8.02 -0.53 9.35
CA ILE A 274 -6.70 -0.92 8.82
C ILE A 274 -5.64 -0.09 9.52
N GLU A 275 -4.71 -0.77 10.16
CA GLU A 275 -3.65 -0.12 10.93
C GLU A 275 -2.28 -0.60 10.46
N TYR A 276 -1.30 0.29 10.52
CA TYR A 276 0.11 -0.08 10.41
C TYR A 276 0.76 0.02 11.78
N HIS A 277 1.14 -1.12 12.34
CA HIS A 277 1.84 -1.19 13.63
C HIS A 277 3.33 -1.00 13.39
N TRP A 278 3.91 0.04 13.97
CA TRP A 278 5.33 0.38 13.82
C TRP A 278 6.09 0.30 15.15
N LEU A 279 7.40 0.04 15.07
CA LEU A 279 8.30 0.04 16.20
C LEU A 279 9.28 1.19 16.07
N SER A 280 9.42 1.98 17.12
CA SER A 280 10.34 3.12 17.27
C SER A 280 9.99 4.37 16.46
N ASP A 281 9.65 4.27 15.17
CA ASP A 281 9.32 5.40 14.31
C ASP A 281 8.46 4.94 13.11
N PRO A 282 7.42 5.66 12.70
CA PRO A 282 6.68 5.36 11.48
C PRO A 282 7.51 5.57 10.21
N ASN A 283 8.56 6.40 10.27
CA ASN A 283 9.48 6.65 9.17
C ASN A 283 10.70 5.73 9.22
N PRO A 284 11.39 5.50 8.11
CA PRO A 284 12.64 4.76 8.10
C PRO A 284 13.71 5.47 8.94
N ARG A 285 14.48 4.69 9.70
CA ARG A 285 15.61 5.18 10.49
C ARG A 285 16.90 4.82 9.80
N VAL A 286 17.85 5.74 9.84
CA VAL A 286 19.20 5.55 9.29
C VAL A 286 20.18 5.31 10.40
N PHE A 287 20.96 4.25 10.30
CA PHE A 287 22.06 3.92 11.20
C PHE A 287 23.36 3.94 10.41
N GLN A 288 24.36 4.65 10.92
CA GLN A 288 25.71 4.58 10.40
C GLN A 288 26.49 3.53 11.20
N LEU A 289 27.05 2.57 10.51
CA LEU A 289 27.86 1.51 11.10
C LEU A 289 29.27 1.58 10.52
N GLY A 290 30.28 1.44 11.37
CA GLY A 290 31.66 1.21 10.95
C GLY A 290 31.86 -0.28 10.68
N VAL A 291 32.55 -0.61 9.58
CA VAL A 291 32.90 -2.00 9.29
C VAL A 291 34.29 -2.29 9.89
N PRO A 292 34.39 -3.12 10.94
CA PRO A 292 35.67 -3.44 11.55
C PRO A 292 36.64 -4.07 10.53
N GLY A 293 37.84 -3.54 10.46
CA GLY A 293 38.89 -4.08 9.58
C GLY A 293 38.81 -3.65 8.12
N SER A 294 37.89 -2.72 7.76
CA SER A 294 37.83 -2.13 6.43
C SER A 294 37.74 -0.61 6.49
N LEU A 295 38.27 0.07 5.47
CA LEU A 295 38.12 1.51 5.28
C LEU A 295 36.78 1.81 4.58
N ALA A 296 35.67 1.29 5.13
CA ALA A 296 34.33 1.47 4.58
C ALA A 296 33.38 2.01 5.65
N SER A 297 32.50 2.91 5.25
CA SER A 297 31.36 3.40 6.04
C SER A 297 30.08 2.78 5.48
N GLN A 298 29.28 2.23 6.38
CA GLN A 298 28.04 1.55 6.05
C GLN A 298 26.86 2.31 6.61
N TYR A 299 25.90 2.62 5.75
CA TYR A 299 24.60 3.19 6.15
C TYR A 299 23.51 2.14 5.98
N VAL A 300 22.77 1.93 7.04
CA VAL A 300 21.66 0.97 7.07
C VAL A 300 20.36 1.73 7.30
N VAL A 301 19.46 1.65 6.35
CA VAL A 301 18.11 2.21 6.44
C VAL A 301 17.17 1.11 6.85
N VAL A 302 16.47 1.30 7.96
CA VAL A 302 15.60 0.26 8.55
C VAL A 302 14.21 0.81 8.86
N LYS A 303 13.18 0.04 8.53
CA LYS A 303 11.80 0.29 8.91
C LYS A 303 11.21 -0.98 9.54
N PHE A 304 10.67 -0.86 10.75
CA PHE A 304 10.02 -1.97 11.46
C PHE A 304 8.52 -1.77 11.52
N GLY A 305 7.76 -2.81 11.20
CA GLY A 305 6.31 -2.77 11.34
C GLY A 305 5.60 -3.93 10.68
N ALA A 306 4.27 -3.88 10.69
CA ALA A 306 3.41 -4.81 9.99
C ALA A 306 2.01 -4.18 9.75
N PRO A 307 1.40 -4.37 8.58
CA PRO A 307 0.02 -3.98 8.33
C PRO A 307 -0.95 -4.96 8.98
N VAL A 308 -2.03 -4.45 9.51
CA VAL A 308 -3.07 -5.23 10.19
C VAL A 308 -4.44 -4.83 9.69
N VAL A 309 -5.22 -5.80 9.23
CA VAL A 309 -6.62 -5.63 8.85
C VAL A 309 -7.49 -6.18 9.96
N LYS A 310 -8.17 -5.31 10.69
CA LYS A 310 -9.09 -5.68 11.76
C LYS A 310 -10.46 -6.03 11.20
N MET A 311 -11.17 -6.93 11.86
CA MET A 311 -12.54 -7.34 11.53
C MET A 311 -12.71 -7.83 10.08
N ALA A 312 -11.67 -8.35 9.47
CA ALA A 312 -11.75 -8.92 8.12
C ALA A 312 -12.80 -10.05 8.05
N SER A 313 -12.84 -10.93 9.05
CA SER A 313 -13.82 -12.01 9.16
C SER A 313 -15.27 -11.55 9.40
N ALA A 314 -15.46 -10.28 9.73
CA ALA A 314 -16.78 -9.68 9.94
C ALA A 314 -17.36 -9.01 8.68
N GLY A 315 -16.65 -9.08 7.55
CA GLY A 315 -17.09 -8.43 6.31
C GLY A 315 -16.89 -6.91 6.29
N ALA A 316 -15.93 -6.41 7.09
CA ALA A 316 -15.60 -4.99 7.10
C ALA A 316 -14.83 -4.54 5.84
N HIS A 317 -14.29 -5.49 5.10
CA HIS A 317 -13.52 -5.28 3.88
C HIS A 317 -13.91 -6.31 2.84
N TYR A 318 -13.96 -5.89 1.58
CA TYR A 318 -14.29 -6.75 0.45
C TYR A 318 -13.25 -6.58 -0.67
N GLN A 319 -12.93 -7.71 -1.29
CA GLN A 319 -12.18 -7.72 -2.54
C GLN A 319 -13.16 -7.89 -3.70
N VAL A 320 -13.02 -7.07 -4.73
CA VAL A 320 -13.72 -7.20 -6.00
C VAL A 320 -12.68 -7.46 -7.07
N ILE A 321 -12.78 -8.58 -7.75
CA ILE A 321 -11.90 -8.94 -8.87
C ILE A 321 -12.68 -8.73 -10.16
N VAL A 322 -12.18 -7.87 -11.03
CA VAL A 322 -12.80 -7.58 -12.32
C VAL A 322 -12.03 -8.30 -13.41
N ASP A 323 -12.68 -9.24 -14.10
CA ASP A 323 -12.12 -9.94 -15.26
C ASP A 323 -12.41 -9.11 -16.53
N ARG A 324 -11.38 -8.68 -17.29
CA ARG A 324 -11.51 -7.88 -18.54
C ARG A 324 -10.43 -8.20 -19.57
#